data_a9ea63aba1c338aa84ac9ae09bf52ff8
#
_entry.id   a9ea63aba1c338aa84ac9ae09bf52ff8
#
_cell.length_a   1.000
_cell.length_b   1.000
_cell.length_c   1.000
_cell.angle_alpha   90.00
_cell.angle_beta   90.00
_cell.angle_gamma   90.00
#
_symmetry.space_group_name_H-M   'P 1'
#
loop_
_entity.id
_entity.type
_entity.pdbx_description
1 polymer ?
#
loop_
_entity_poly.entity_id
_entity_poly.type
_entity_poly.pdbx_seq_one_letter_code
_entity_poly.pdbx_strand_id
1 'polypeptide(L)'
;MVLKLSANPLFKAGVSMHPSHPKICEQIQENEESLLKDIKCPQLFLSASNDGASVKLGGLGKQVLGDALEIVEFPDMLHGWSIRGDLSDPTVERDVRKAFNLALEFMNKYM
;
A
#
# COMPACT_ATOMS: atom_id res chain seq x y z
N MET A 1 -7.93 -6.76 2.66
CA MET A 1 -8.16 -6.88 4.14
C MET A 1 -7.77 -5.60 4.87
N VAL A 2 -6.52 -5.11 4.75
CA VAL A 2 -6.03 -3.92 5.47
C VAL A 2 -6.97 -2.72 5.34
N LEU A 3 -7.39 -2.37 4.13
CA LEU A 3 -8.23 -1.19 3.91
C LEU A 3 -9.61 -1.31 4.57
N LYS A 4 -10.23 -2.48 4.54
CA LYS A 4 -11.51 -2.69 5.24
C LYS A 4 -11.37 -2.58 6.75
N LEU A 5 -10.29 -3.11 7.31
CA LEU A 5 -9.99 -2.97 8.73
C LEU A 5 -9.72 -1.50 9.10
N SER A 6 -9.09 -0.75 8.22
CA SER A 6 -8.77 0.66 8.43
C SER A 6 -10.00 1.59 8.48
N ALA A 7 -11.18 1.10 8.13
CA ALA A 7 -12.44 1.79 8.35
C ALA A 7 -12.87 1.77 9.84
N ASN A 8 -12.31 0.85 10.62
CA ASN A 8 -12.60 0.74 12.05
C ASN A 8 -11.71 1.72 12.83
N PRO A 9 -12.29 2.60 13.69
CA PRO A 9 -11.53 3.61 14.42
C PRO A 9 -10.56 3.05 15.48
N LEU A 10 -10.57 1.74 15.72
CA LEU A 10 -9.59 1.10 16.61
C LEU A 10 -8.19 1.01 15.97
N PHE A 11 -8.10 1.02 14.65
CA PHE A 11 -6.81 0.96 13.95
C PHE A 11 -6.23 2.35 13.77
N LYS A 12 -4.95 2.50 14.08
CA LYS A 12 -4.24 3.80 14.07
C LYS A 12 -3.48 4.07 12.79
N ALA A 13 -3.13 3.03 12.06
CA ALA A 13 -2.41 3.13 10.79
C ALA A 13 -2.57 1.85 9.97
N GLY A 14 -2.36 1.94 8.67
CA GLY A 14 -2.35 0.78 7.77
C GLY A 14 -1.15 0.84 6.83
N VAL A 15 -0.51 -0.29 6.60
CA VAL A 15 0.57 -0.45 5.61
C VAL A 15 0.17 -1.54 4.62
N SER A 16 0.26 -1.22 3.34
CA SER A 16 0.00 -2.17 2.26
C SER A 16 1.23 -2.26 1.36
N MET A 17 1.85 -3.43 1.33
CA MET A 17 2.93 -3.74 0.39
C MET A 17 2.32 -4.33 -0.87
N HIS A 18 2.71 -3.82 -2.04
CA HIS A 18 2.16 -4.22 -3.35
C HIS A 18 0.63 -4.38 -3.31
N PRO A 19 -0.13 -3.30 -3.01
CA PRO A 19 -1.56 -3.40 -2.78
C PRO A 19 -2.32 -3.85 -4.03
N SER A 20 -3.26 -4.79 -3.84
CA SER A 20 -4.07 -5.40 -4.90
C SER A 20 -5.56 -5.10 -4.77
N HIS A 21 -5.94 -4.17 -3.89
CA HIS A 21 -7.35 -3.88 -3.66
C HIS A 21 -8.11 -3.38 -4.91
N PRO A 22 -7.51 -2.64 -5.87
CA PRO A 22 -8.25 -2.25 -7.06
C PRO A 22 -8.77 -3.45 -7.84
N LYS A 23 -7.91 -4.44 -8.04
CA LYS A 23 -8.26 -5.67 -8.73
C LYS A 23 -9.27 -6.53 -7.95
N ILE A 24 -9.12 -6.57 -6.63
CA ILE A 24 -10.06 -7.29 -5.77
C ILE A 24 -11.43 -6.62 -5.80
N CYS A 25 -11.50 -5.29 -5.69
CA CYS A 25 -12.75 -4.56 -5.80
C CYS A 25 -13.48 -4.83 -7.12
N GLU A 26 -12.74 -4.86 -8.23
CA GLU A 26 -13.29 -5.22 -9.54
C GLU A 26 -13.88 -6.64 -9.54
N GLN A 27 -13.15 -7.62 -8.99
CA GLN A 27 -13.58 -9.02 -8.96
C GLN A 27 -14.84 -9.25 -8.12
N ILE A 28 -14.99 -8.55 -6.98
CA ILE A 28 -16.14 -8.71 -6.08
C ILE A 28 -17.20 -7.63 -6.29
N GLN A 29 -17.07 -6.82 -7.33
CA GLN A 29 -17.99 -5.75 -7.68
C GLN A 29 -18.19 -4.70 -6.56
N GLU A 30 -17.15 -4.44 -5.77
CA GLU A 30 -17.13 -3.32 -4.82
C GLU A 30 -16.59 -2.05 -5.47
N ASN A 31 -17.09 -0.90 -5.02
CA ASN A 31 -16.61 0.40 -5.47
C ASN A 31 -15.33 0.77 -4.72
N GLU A 32 -14.22 0.91 -5.44
CA GLU A 32 -12.92 1.25 -4.85
C GLU A 32 -12.93 2.61 -4.14
N GLU A 33 -13.54 3.62 -4.76
CA GLU A 33 -13.62 4.96 -4.18
C GLU A 33 -14.36 4.96 -2.84
N SER A 34 -15.48 4.22 -2.74
CA SER A 34 -16.24 4.07 -1.50
C SER A 34 -15.40 3.38 -0.42
N LEU A 35 -14.67 2.34 -0.79
CA LEU A 35 -13.75 1.65 0.12
C LEU A 35 -12.69 2.61 0.68
N LEU A 36 -12.09 3.42 -0.17
CA LEU A 36 -11.08 4.40 0.22
C LEU A 36 -11.65 5.50 1.12
N LYS A 37 -12.86 5.99 0.83
CA LYS A 37 -13.53 7.01 1.64
C LYS A 37 -13.86 6.56 3.06
N ASP A 38 -14.03 5.27 3.27
CA ASP A 38 -14.34 4.71 4.59
C ASP A 38 -13.11 4.61 5.50
N ILE A 39 -11.91 4.76 4.97
CA ILE A 39 -10.67 4.66 5.74
C ILE A 39 -10.57 5.81 6.75
N LYS A 40 -10.23 5.46 8.00
CA LYS A 40 -10.21 6.38 9.13
C LYS A 40 -8.83 6.59 9.77
N CYS A 41 -7.81 5.99 9.20
CA CYS A 41 -6.44 6.13 9.73
C CYS A 41 -5.44 6.33 8.59
N PRO A 42 -4.26 6.91 8.88
CA PRO A 42 -3.20 7.08 7.91
C PRO A 42 -2.79 5.77 7.24
N GLN A 43 -2.43 5.85 5.97
CA GLN A 43 -2.04 4.69 5.14
C GLN A 43 -0.67 4.91 4.51
N LEU A 44 0.09 3.84 4.39
CA LEU A 44 1.31 3.76 3.58
C LEU A 44 1.13 2.68 2.51
N PHE A 45 1.28 3.06 1.24
CA PHE A 45 1.32 2.13 0.11
C PHE A 45 2.75 2.02 -0.41
N LEU A 46 3.27 0.80 -0.47
CA LEU A 46 4.55 0.46 -1.05
C LEU A 46 4.29 -0.28 -2.36
N SER A 47 4.27 0.46 -3.45
CA SER A 47 3.71 0.00 -4.73
C SER A 47 4.81 -0.49 -5.67
N ALA A 48 4.59 -1.64 -6.31
CA ALA A 48 5.45 -2.19 -7.34
C ALA A 48 5.20 -1.53 -8.70
N SER A 49 6.12 -1.72 -9.65
CA SER A 49 6.02 -1.12 -10.98
C SER A 49 4.76 -1.52 -11.73
N ASN A 50 4.30 -2.75 -11.56
CA ASN A 50 3.12 -3.32 -12.23
C ASN A 50 1.85 -3.30 -11.37
N ASP A 51 1.86 -2.63 -10.23
CA ASP A 51 0.63 -2.39 -9.47
C ASP A 51 -0.26 -1.37 -10.21
N GLY A 52 -1.56 -1.38 -9.92
CA GLY A 52 -2.52 -0.51 -10.59
C GLY A 52 -2.26 0.98 -10.36
N ALA A 53 -2.73 1.81 -11.30
CA ALA A 53 -2.53 3.26 -11.24
C ALA A 53 -3.11 3.91 -9.97
N SER A 54 -4.21 3.36 -9.44
CA SER A 54 -4.88 3.90 -8.25
C SER A 54 -4.05 3.83 -6.97
N VAL A 55 -3.02 2.97 -6.91
CA VAL A 55 -2.13 2.84 -5.75
C VAL A 55 -0.79 3.54 -5.95
N LYS A 56 -0.66 4.34 -7.00
CA LYS A 56 0.54 5.10 -7.34
C LYS A 56 0.33 6.59 -7.12
N LEU A 57 1.43 7.34 -7.16
CA LEU A 57 1.41 8.80 -7.09
C LEU A 57 0.49 9.36 -8.19
N GLY A 58 -0.40 10.28 -7.82
CA GLY A 58 -1.40 10.86 -8.73
C GLY A 58 -2.63 9.96 -8.99
N GLY A 59 -2.68 8.76 -8.43
CA GLY A 59 -3.81 7.85 -8.60
C GLY A 59 -4.99 8.13 -7.67
N LEU A 60 -6.05 7.30 -7.80
CA LEU A 60 -7.29 7.46 -7.04
C LEU A 60 -7.08 7.45 -5.52
N GLY A 61 -6.22 6.57 -5.01
CA GLY A 61 -5.93 6.52 -3.57
C GLY A 61 -5.47 7.87 -3.03
N LYS A 62 -4.54 8.51 -3.71
CA LYS A 62 -4.02 9.82 -3.32
C LYS A 62 -5.07 10.92 -3.48
N GLN A 63 -5.89 10.85 -4.51
CA GLN A 63 -6.97 11.81 -4.73
C GLN A 63 -8.02 11.77 -3.61
N VAL A 64 -8.36 10.57 -3.12
CA VAL A 64 -9.36 10.38 -2.07
C VAL A 64 -8.79 10.66 -0.68
N LEU A 65 -7.63 10.12 -0.37
CA LEU A 65 -7.05 10.17 0.98
C LEU A 65 -6.15 11.38 1.23
N GLY A 66 -5.64 12.01 0.17
CA GLY A 66 -4.79 13.21 0.31
C GLY A 66 -3.58 12.96 1.20
N ASP A 67 -3.40 13.83 2.20
CA ASP A 67 -2.25 13.76 3.13
C ASP A 67 -2.32 12.57 4.09
N ALA A 68 -3.45 11.89 4.20
CA ALA A 68 -3.56 10.67 4.98
C ALA A 68 -2.91 9.45 4.29
N LEU A 69 -2.55 9.56 3.02
CA LEU A 69 -1.86 8.50 2.27
C LEU A 69 -0.45 8.92 1.89
N GLU A 70 0.53 8.13 2.33
CA GLU A 70 1.89 8.15 1.81
C GLU A 70 2.06 7.03 0.80
N ILE A 71 2.70 7.33 -0.34
CA ILE A 71 3.00 6.33 -1.38
C ILE A 71 4.50 6.37 -1.65
N VAL A 72 5.13 5.21 -1.61
CA VAL A 72 6.51 5.02 -2.09
C VAL A 72 6.48 3.98 -3.20
N GLU A 73 6.94 4.38 -4.38
CA GLU A 73 6.99 3.49 -5.54
C GLU A 73 8.33 2.77 -5.61
N PHE A 74 8.28 1.50 -5.97
CA PHE A 74 9.43 0.63 -6.19
C PHE A 74 9.48 0.23 -7.68
N PRO A 75 10.07 1.08 -8.54
CA PRO A 75 9.99 0.89 -10.00
C PRO A 75 10.74 -0.34 -10.50
N ASP A 76 11.70 -0.85 -9.72
CA ASP A 76 12.47 -2.04 -10.08
C ASP A 76 11.81 -3.34 -9.60
N MET A 77 10.70 -3.26 -8.86
CA MET A 77 10.03 -4.42 -8.26
C MET A 77 8.72 -4.73 -8.94
N LEU A 78 8.39 -6.02 -8.98
CA LEU A 78 7.11 -6.53 -9.45
C LEU A 78 6.21 -6.90 -8.26
N HIS A 79 4.91 -6.94 -8.49
CA HIS A 79 3.92 -7.31 -7.47
C HIS A 79 4.33 -8.62 -6.75
N GLY A 80 4.30 -8.58 -5.43
CA GLY A 80 4.68 -9.72 -4.59
C GLY A 80 6.14 -9.78 -4.15
N TRP A 81 6.98 -8.80 -4.56
CA TRP A 81 8.43 -8.84 -4.30
C TRP A 81 8.80 -8.95 -2.81
N SER A 82 8.01 -8.34 -1.93
CA SER A 82 8.32 -8.29 -0.50
C SER A 82 8.20 -9.67 0.19
N ILE A 83 7.48 -10.60 -0.44
CA ILE A 83 7.22 -11.94 0.10
C ILE A 83 7.86 -13.02 -0.77
N ARG A 84 7.80 -12.87 -2.11
CA ARG A 84 8.20 -13.87 -3.08
C ARG A 84 9.42 -13.47 -3.90
N GLY A 85 10.02 -12.33 -3.60
CA GLY A 85 11.21 -11.87 -4.31
C GLY A 85 12.43 -12.75 -4.01
N ASP A 86 13.34 -12.83 -4.97
CA ASP A 86 14.61 -13.57 -4.84
C ASP A 86 15.61 -12.71 -4.06
N LEU A 87 15.81 -13.04 -2.79
CA LEU A 87 16.73 -12.30 -1.90
C LEU A 87 18.20 -12.49 -2.27
N SER A 88 18.53 -13.44 -3.16
CA SER A 88 19.89 -13.54 -3.71
C SER A 88 20.20 -12.47 -4.76
N ASP A 89 19.16 -11.81 -5.32
CA ASP A 89 19.29 -10.64 -6.17
C ASP A 89 19.53 -9.40 -5.29
N PRO A 90 20.67 -8.69 -5.44
CA PRO A 90 20.99 -7.52 -4.61
C PRO A 90 19.96 -6.39 -4.72
N THR A 91 19.32 -6.21 -5.87
CA THR A 91 18.30 -5.19 -6.09
C THR A 91 17.03 -5.52 -5.30
N VAL A 92 16.60 -6.76 -5.32
CA VAL A 92 15.44 -7.24 -4.56
C VAL A 92 15.71 -7.13 -3.05
N GLU A 93 16.86 -7.61 -2.59
CA GLU A 93 17.25 -7.54 -1.18
C GLU A 93 17.28 -6.10 -0.67
N ARG A 94 17.84 -5.18 -1.45
CA ARG A 94 17.87 -3.74 -1.15
C ARG A 94 16.45 -3.19 -0.94
N ASP A 95 15.55 -3.47 -1.87
CA ASP A 95 14.20 -2.91 -1.87
C ASP A 95 13.30 -3.57 -0.82
N VAL A 96 13.47 -4.86 -0.54
CA VAL A 96 12.79 -5.54 0.58
C VAL A 96 13.20 -4.89 1.90
N ARG A 97 14.48 -4.67 2.12
CA ARG A 97 15.00 -4.01 3.32
C ARG A 97 14.45 -2.59 3.46
N LYS A 98 14.47 -1.82 2.37
CA LYS A 98 13.90 -0.46 2.35
C LYS A 98 12.41 -0.46 2.68
N ALA A 99 11.64 -1.37 2.11
CA ALA A 99 10.20 -1.47 2.35
C ALA A 99 9.88 -1.76 3.81
N PHE A 100 10.57 -2.71 4.42
CA PHE A 100 10.36 -3.03 5.83
C PHE A 100 10.77 -1.88 6.75
N ASN A 101 11.86 -1.18 6.46
CA ASN A 101 12.27 -0.01 7.24
C ASN A 101 11.23 1.11 7.16
N LEU A 102 10.72 1.40 5.96
CA LEU A 102 9.65 2.40 5.77
C LEU A 102 8.38 2.02 6.52
N ALA A 103 8.00 0.74 6.49
CA ALA A 103 6.84 0.25 7.22
C ALA A 103 7.01 0.42 8.74
N LEU A 104 8.18 0.08 9.28
CA LEU A 104 8.48 0.25 10.70
C LEU A 104 8.47 1.72 11.12
N GLU A 105 9.09 2.60 10.35
CA GLU A 105 9.09 4.05 10.61
C GLU A 105 7.66 4.61 10.61
N PHE A 106 6.87 4.22 9.61
CA PHE A 106 5.49 4.65 9.51
C PHE A 106 4.65 4.16 10.70
N MET A 107 4.77 2.91 11.06
CA MET A 107 4.05 2.34 12.20
C MET A 107 4.44 3.04 13.51
N ASN A 108 5.73 3.28 13.73
CA ASN A 108 6.21 3.98 14.93
C ASN A 108 5.69 5.42 15.04
N LYS A 109 5.50 6.09 13.91
CA LYS A 109 4.98 7.46 13.87
C LYS A 109 3.55 7.57 14.43
N TYR A 110 2.74 6.50 14.30
CA TYR A 110 1.32 6.50 14.69
C TYR A 110 0.98 5.61 15.89
N MET A 111 1.99 5.01 16.51
CA MET A 111 1.79 4.16 17.69
C MET A 111 1.96 4.90 19.01
#